data_58062b6897106c95c0dd633ccfa2da48
#
_entry.id   58062b6897106c95c0dd633ccfa2da48
#
_cell.length_a   1.000
_cell.length_b   1.000
_cell.length_c   1.000
_cell.angle_alpha   90.00
_cell.angle_beta   90.00
_cell.angle_gamma   90.00
#
_symmetry.space_group_name_H-M   'P 1'
#
loop_
_entity.id
_entity.type
_entity.pdbx_description
1 polymer ?
#
loop_
_entity_poly.entity_id
_entity_poly.type
_entity_poly.pdbx_seq_one_letter_code
_entity_poly.pdbx_strand_id
1 'polypeptide(L)'
;GTGREVLAQAIHNNSRRSAKPFMKLNLTVLSEGQIMEELFPGDGREGILNRAEGGTLYLNGIHCMSISMQKEFLNMMDQMPDVRFIASTEEDLYTMCQEGRFLKSLFYMIGEVSLETFPIRQRPEDIPLLFEYFIRNIYNNSALRWTDMCSEELWNSLTAYSWPGNGKEIENLCKYV
;
A
#
# COMPACT_ATOMS: atom_id res chain seq x y z
N GLY A 1 1.17 -0.64 8.44
CA GLY A 1 0.23 -0.23 8.05
C GLY A 1 -1.26 -0.08 8.15
N THR A 2 -1.80 0.98 7.59
CA THR A 2 -3.24 1.30 7.60
C THR A 2 -4.08 0.55 6.57
N GLY A 3 -3.49 -0.40 5.81
CA GLY A 3 -4.20 -1.19 4.80
C GLY A 3 -4.13 -0.63 3.37
N ARG A 4 -3.25 0.33 3.09
CA ARG A 4 -3.10 0.94 1.74
C ARG A 4 -2.86 -0.07 0.63
N GLU A 5 -2.01 -1.07 0.86
CA GLU A 5 -1.76 -2.13 -0.12
C GLU A 5 -3.00 -2.99 -0.37
N VAL A 6 -3.74 -3.32 0.69
CA VAL A 6 -5.00 -4.09 0.58
C VAL A 6 -6.04 -3.30 -0.23
N LEU A 7 -6.12 -1.98 0.02
CA LEU A 7 -7.00 -1.09 -0.75
C LEU A 7 -6.59 -1.04 -2.23
N ALA A 8 -5.29 -0.89 -2.52
CA ALA A 8 -4.78 -0.89 -3.88
C ALA A 8 -5.10 -2.21 -4.62
N GLN A 9 -4.92 -3.34 -3.96
CA GLN A 9 -5.29 -4.66 -4.50
C GLN A 9 -6.80 -4.78 -4.73
N ALA A 10 -7.62 -4.27 -3.81
CA ALA A 10 -9.08 -4.28 -3.94
C ALA A 10 -9.55 -3.42 -5.13
N ILE A 11 -8.94 -2.25 -5.32
CA ILE A 11 -9.19 -1.38 -6.48
C ILE A 11 -8.85 -2.09 -7.79
N HIS A 12 -7.71 -2.79 -7.85
CA HIS A 12 -7.34 -3.58 -9.02
C HIS A 12 -8.32 -4.71 -9.28
N ASN A 13 -8.62 -5.53 -8.27
CA ASN A 13 -9.50 -6.70 -8.39
C ASN A 13 -10.93 -6.35 -8.83
N ASN A 14 -11.40 -5.14 -8.50
CA ASN A 14 -12.72 -4.63 -8.88
C ASN A 14 -12.69 -3.72 -10.13
N SER A 15 -11.62 -3.76 -10.91
CA SER A 15 -11.45 -2.96 -12.12
C SER A 15 -11.58 -3.81 -13.40
N ARG A 16 -11.64 -3.14 -14.54
CA ARG A 16 -11.56 -3.81 -15.85
C ARG A 16 -10.22 -4.52 -16.09
N ARG A 17 -9.21 -4.27 -15.24
CA ARG A 17 -7.87 -4.87 -15.30
C ARG A 17 -7.70 -6.02 -14.31
N SER A 18 -8.77 -6.52 -13.67
CA SER A 18 -8.70 -7.55 -12.61
C SER A 18 -8.06 -8.87 -13.05
N ALA A 19 -8.11 -9.21 -14.35
CA ALA A 19 -7.45 -10.39 -14.92
C ALA A 19 -6.03 -10.10 -15.47
N LYS A 20 -5.53 -8.87 -15.30
CA LYS A 20 -4.22 -8.41 -15.76
C LYS A 20 -3.22 -8.37 -14.61
N PRO A 21 -1.91 -8.22 -14.86
CA PRO A 21 -0.91 -8.16 -13.80
C PRO A 21 -1.18 -7.06 -12.77
N PHE A 22 -0.97 -7.38 -11.50
CA PHE A 22 -0.85 -6.41 -10.40
C PHE A 22 0.56 -6.47 -9.86
N MET A 23 1.37 -5.47 -10.21
CA MET A 23 2.76 -5.38 -9.79
C MET A 23 2.87 -4.42 -8.61
N LYS A 24 3.80 -4.71 -7.69
CA LYS A 24 4.03 -3.90 -6.49
C LYS A 24 5.49 -3.53 -6.37
N LEU A 25 5.77 -2.26 -6.09
CA LEU A 25 7.09 -1.77 -5.76
C LEU A 25 7.05 -0.98 -4.46
N ASN A 26 7.83 -1.43 -3.48
CA ASN A 26 7.93 -0.75 -2.19
C ASN A 26 9.17 0.13 -2.16
N LEU A 27 8.97 1.43 -2.31
CA LEU A 27 10.03 2.43 -2.37
C LEU A 27 10.63 2.76 -0.99
N THR A 28 9.94 2.39 0.09
CA THR A 28 10.40 2.73 1.46
C THR A 28 11.53 1.86 1.96
N VAL A 29 11.80 0.73 1.31
CA VAL A 29 12.81 -0.25 1.73
C VAL A 29 13.95 -0.43 0.73
N LEU A 30 13.88 0.24 -0.42
CA LEU A 30 14.86 0.15 -1.49
C LEU A 30 15.73 1.42 -1.51
N SER A 31 17.00 1.25 -1.86
CA SER A 31 17.87 2.37 -2.19
C SER A 31 17.48 2.97 -3.56
N GLU A 32 17.87 4.22 -3.81
CA GLU A 32 17.60 4.90 -5.08
C GLU A 32 18.09 4.10 -6.29
N GLY A 33 19.30 3.53 -6.22
CA GLY A 33 19.85 2.68 -7.28
C GLY A 33 19.03 1.42 -7.53
N GLN A 34 18.53 0.78 -6.46
CA GLN A 34 17.66 -0.40 -6.59
C GLN A 34 16.30 -0.05 -7.19
N ILE A 35 15.73 1.09 -6.81
CA ILE A 35 14.47 1.57 -7.39
C ILE A 35 14.64 1.82 -8.89
N MET A 36 15.76 2.47 -9.28
CA MET A 36 16.08 2.74 -10.67
C MET A 36 16.28 1.43 -11.46
N GLU A 37 16.99 0.46 -10.89
CA GLU A 37 17.19 -0.85 -11.52
C GLU A 37 15.89 -1.64 -11.69
N GLU A 38 14.96 -1.59 -10.73
CA GLU A 38 13.65 -2.24 -10.83
C GLU A 38 12.74 -1.56 -11.86
N LEU A 39 12.76 -0.23 -11.90
CA LEU A 39 11.95 0.54 -12.85
C LEU A 39 12.55 0.48 -14.26
N PHE A 40 13.88 0.58 -14.40
CA PHE A 40 14.62 0.83 -15.63
C PHE A 40 15.88 -0.05 -15.75
N PRO A 41 15.75 -1.36 -15.82
CA PRO A 41 16.93 -2.22 -15.93
C PRO A 41 17.69 -1.95 -17.22
N GLY A 42 19.01 -1.67 -17.10
CA GLY A 42 19.88 -1.32 -18.23
C GLY A 42 20.32 -2.49 -19.13
N ASP A 43 20.11 -3.72 -18.72
CA ASP A 43 20.75 -4.91 -19.31
C ASP A 43 19.85 -5.71 -20.25
N GLY A 44 18.81 -5.09 -20.82
CA GLY A 44 17.80 -5.80 -21.61
C GLY A 44 16.87 -6.71 -20.78
N ARG A 45 16.96 -6.65 -19.45
CA ARG A 45 16.00 -7.26 -18.54
C ARG A 45 14.67 -6.51 -18.61
N GLU A 46 13.59 -7.24 -18.42
CA GLU A 46 12.27 -6.68 -18.40
C GLU A 46 12.01 -5.98 -17.04
N GLY A 47 11.88 -4.64 -17.06
CA GLY A 47 11.56 -3.85 -15.88
C GLY A 47 10.16 -4.10 -15.35
N ILE A 48 9.90 -3.67 -14.11
CA ILE A 48 8.59 -3.82 -13.47
C ILE A 48 7.47 -3.13 -14.26
N LEU A 49 7.79 -2.05 -14.97
CA LEU A 49 6.85 -1.32 -15.82
C LEU A 49 6.37 -2.17 -16.99
N ASN A 50 7.28 -2.87 -17.68
CA ASN A 50 6.93 -3.77 -18.79
C ASN A 50 6.09 -4.94 -18.28
N ARG A 51 6.48 -5.51 -17.13
CA ARG A 51 5.71 -6.58 -16.46
C ARG A 51 4.31 -6.13 -16.00
N ALA A 52 4.09 -4.83 -15.80
CA ALA A 52 2.80 -4.25 -15.44
C ALA A 52 1.94 -3.88 -16.64
N GLU A 53 2.42 -4.07 -17.89
CA GLU A 53 1.70 -3.68 -19.09
C GLU A 53 0.30 -4.28 -19.17
N GLY A 54 -0.68 -3.48 -19.54
CA GLY A 54 -2.10 -3.81 -19.53
C GLY A 54 -2.71 -3.91 -18.13
N GLY A 55 -1.88 -3.88 -17.08
CA GLY A 55 -2.25 -4.11 -15.68
C GLY A 55 -2.21 -2.87 -14.79
N THR A 56 -1.75 -3.08 -13.57
CA THR A 56 -1.65 -2.04 -12.54
C THR A 56 -0.29 -2.12 -11.84
N LEU A 57 0.39 -0.99 -11.69
CA LEU A 57 1.58 -0.85 -10.85
C LEU A 57 1.22 -0.06 -9.58
N TYR A 58 1.40 -0.70 -8.43
CA TYR A 58 1.26 -0.09 -7.12
C TYR A 58 2.62 0.33 -6.57
N LEU A 59 2.76 1.63 -6.29
CA LEU A 59 3.96 2.25 -5.72
C LEU A 59 3.71 2.59 -4.26
N ASN A 60 4.34 1.86 -3.34
CA ASN A 60 4.25 2.17 -1.92
C ASN A 60 5.36 3.13 -1.51
N GLY A 61 4.99 4.29 -0.96
CA GLY A 61 5.92 5.29 -0.48
C GLY A 61 6.48 6.20 -1.58
N ILE A 62 5.63 6.72 -2.46
CA ILE A 62 6.07 7.57 -3.59
C ILE A 62 6.83 8.83 -3.14
N HIS A 63 6.61 9.30 -1.91
CA HIS A 63 7.35 10.41 -1.29
C HIS A 63 8.85 10.12 -1.10
N CYS A 64 9.28 8.85 -1.17
CA CYS A 64 10.68 8.45 -1.07
C CYS A 64 11.49 8.69 -2.37
N MET A 65 10.82 9.00 -3.49
CA MET A 65 11.51 9.29 -4.74
C MET A 65 12.24 10.66 -4.66
N SER A 66 13.52 10.68 -5.04
CA SER A 66 14.23 11.94 -5.26
C SER A 66 13.64 12.72 -6.44
N ILE A 67 13.91 14.03 -6.51
CA ILE A 67 13.44 14.88 -7.61
C ILE A 67 13.92 14.37 -8.98
N SER A 68 15.14 13.83 -9.06
CA SER A 68 15.67 13.22 -10.28
C SER A 68 14.84 12.00 -10.71
N MET A 69 14.56 11.11 -9.77
CA MET A 69 13.72 9.92 -10.04
C MET A 69 12.29 10.28 -10.42
N GLN A 70 11.71 11.28 -9.77
CA GLN A 70 10.37 11.77 -10.10
C GLN A 70 10.29 12.28 -11.54
N LYS A 71 11.34 12.96 -12.04
CA LYS A 71 11.42 13.42 -13.45
C LYS A 71 11.51 12.26 -14.43
N GLU A 72 12.36 11.28 -14.14
CA GLU A 72 12.51 10.10 -14.98
C GLU A 72 11.23 9.26 -15.01
N PHE A 73 10.62 9.07 -13.83
CA PHE A 73 9.35 8.36 -13.71
C PHE A 73 8.23 9.06 -14.50
N LEU A 74 8.15 10.39 -14.41
CA LEU A 74 7.17 11.19 -15.16
C LEU A 74 7.35 11.01 -16.69
N ASN A 75 8.58 11.11 -17.18
CA ASN A 75 8.89 10.92 -18.60
C ASN A 75 8.47 9.53 -19.11
N MET A 76 8.55 8.52 -18.26
CA MET A 76 8.19 7.17 -18.62
C MET A 76 6.69 6.90 -18.58
N MET A 77 5.97 7.51 -17.64
CA MET A 77 4.51 7.42 -17.62
C MET A 77 3.91 7.86 -18.95
N ASP A 78 4.52 8.88 -19.58
CA ASP A 78 4.09 9.37 -20.91
C ASP A 78 4.36 8.36 -22.03
N GLN A 79 5.34 7.48 -21.86
CA GLN A 79 5.75 6.49 -22.89
C GLN A 79 5.05 5.13 -22.72
N MET A 80 4.39 4.89 -21.57
CA MET A 80 3.72 3.63 -21.23
C MET A 80 2.22 3.83 -20.97
N PRO A 81 1.42 4.09 -22.01
CA PRO A 81 0.02 4.49 -21.85
C PRO A 81 -0.89 3.41 -21.27
N ASP A 82 -0.50 2.15 -21.30
CA ASP A 82 -1.37 1.04 -20.84
C ASP A 82 -1.06 0.51 -19.44
N VAL A 83 -0.38 1.27 -18.60
CA VAL A 83 -0.18 0.93 -17.17
C VAL A 83 -1.04 1.84 -16.30
N ARG A 84 -1.89 1.24 -15.44
CA ARG A 84 -2.59 1.98 -14.39
C ARG A 84 -1.67 2.14 -13.18
N PHE A 85 -1.49 3.38 -12.74
CA PHE A 85 -0.71 3.67 -11.54
C PHE A 85 -1.62 3.84 -10.31
N ILE A 86 -1.21 3.25 -9.20
CA ILE A 86 -1.75 3.50 -7.87
C ILE A 86 -0.55 3.83 -6.98
N ALA A 87 -0.55 4.98 -6.35
CA ALA A 87 0.53 5.39 -5.44
C ALA A 87 0.01 5.54 -4.02
N SER A 88 0.86 5.26 -3.04
CA SER A 88 0.57 5.58 -1.65
C SER A 88 1.69 6.38 -0.99
N THR A 89 1.33 7.18 -0.01
CA THR A 89 2.25 8.02 0.77
C THR A 89 1.84 8.06 2.23
N GLU A 90 2.79 8.38 3.11
CA GLU A 90 2.56 8.74 4.52
C GLU A 90 2.71 10.24 4.74
N GLU A 91 3.31 10.92 3.77
CA GLU A 91 3.56 12.36 3.79
C GLU A 91 2.46 13.12 3.04
N ASP A 92 2.27 14.38 3.41
CA ASP A 92 1.45 15.29 2.64
C ASP A 92 2.20 15.75 1.38
N LEU A 93 1.85 15.17 0.24
CA LEU A 93 2.48 15.50 -1.04
C LEU A 93 2.24 16.96 -1.46
N TYR A 94 1.13 17.58 -1.03
CA TYR A 94 0.90 18.99 -1.32
C TYR A 94 1.93 19.87 -0.61
N THR A 95 2.15 19.65 0.67
CA THR A 95 3.21 20.32 1.44
C THR A 95 4.58 20.06 0.83
N MET A 96 4.89 18.83 0.45
CA MET A 96 6.17 18.50 -0.23
C MET A 96 6.34 19.25 -1.55
N CYS A 97 5.26 19.51 -2.30
CA CYS A 97 5.32 20.33 -3.51
C CYS A 97 5.65 21.79 -3.19
N GLN A 98 5.14 22.36 -2.09
CA GLN A 98 5.45 23.73 -1.68
C GLN A 98 6.92 23.86 -1.23
N GLU A 99 7.46 22.82 -0.61
CA GLU A 99 8.86 22.74 -0.17
C GLU A 99 9.83 22.35 -1.30
N GLY A 100 9.37 22.09 -2.51
CA GLY A 100 10.19 21.67 -3.64
C GLY A 100 10.74 20.24 -3.55
N ARG A 101 10.22 19.42 -2.64
CA ARG A 101 10.59 18.00 -2.46
C ARG A 101 9.76 17.04 -3.32
N PHE A 102 8.67 17.52 -3.92
CA PHE A 102 7.85 16.74 -4.83
C PHE A 102 7.45 17.58 -6.04
N LEU A 103 7.46 16.97 -7.24
CA LEU A 103 7.11 17.66 -8.49
C LEU A 103 5.60 17.86 -8.58
N LYS A 104 5.18 19.11 -8.80
CA LYS A 104 3.75 19.45 -9.03
C LYS A 104 3.16 18.69 -10.19
N SER A 105 3.91 18.50 -11.29
CA SER A 105 3.46 17.73 -12.45
C SER A 105 3.14 16.28 -12.10
N LEU A 106 4.02 15.61 -11.32
CA LEU A 106 3.78 14.26 -10.87
C LEU A 106 2.60 14.18 -9.89
N PHE A 107 2.50 15.15 -8.97
CA PHE A 107 1.39 15.25 -8.03
C PHE A 107 0.03 15.30 -8.74
N TYR A 108 -0.11 16.13 -9.76
CA TYR A 108 -1.36 16.22 -10.51
C TYR A 108 -1.62 14.99 -11.39
N MET A 109 -0.58 14.36 -11.93
CA MET A 109 -0.73 13.18 -12.78
C MET A 109 -1.22 11.95 -12.00
N ILE A 110 -0.71 11.74 -10.77
CA ILE A 110 -1.12 10.60 -9.93
C ILE A 110 -2.34 10.91 -9.06
N GLY A 111 -2.66 12.19 -8.86
CA GLY A 111 -3.63 12.66 -7.87
C GLY A 111 -5.05 12.87 -8.42
N GLU A 112 -5.42 12.30 -9.58
CA GLU A 112 -6.78 12.42 -10.13
C GLU A 112 -7.87 11.95 -9.16
N VAL A 113 -7.58 10.88 -8.40
CA VAL A 113 -8.45 10.37 -7.34
C VAL A 113 -7.61 10.12 -6.10
N SER A 114 -7.92 10.82 -5.02
CA SER A 114 -7.28 10.65 -3.71
C SER A 114 -8.20 9.92 -2.74
N LEU A 115 -7.64 8.90 -2.06
CA LEU A 115 -8.34 8.15 -1.01
C LEU A 115 -7.48 8.17 0.25
N GLU A 116 -8.12 8.41 1.38
CA GLU A 116 -7.46 8.38 2.68
C GLU A 116 -7.76 7.07 3.41
N THR A 117 -6.74 6.49 4.03
CA THR A 117 -6.88 5.31 4.90
C THR A 117 -6.65 5.71 6.35
N PHE A 118 -7.66 5.53 7.18
CA PHE A 118 -7.60 5.89 8.59
C PHE A 118 -6.86 4.84 9.43
N PRO A 119 -6.10 5.25 10.46
CA PRO A 119 -5.52 4.33 11.42
C PRO A 119 -6.61 3.62 12.23
N ILE A 120 -6.29 2.44 12.76
CA ILE A 120 -7.26 1.58 13.47
C ILE A 120 -7.89 2.29 14.68
N ARG A 121 -7.14 3.14 15.38
CA ARG A 121 -7.66 3.96 16.50
C ARG A 121 -8.84 4.87 16.13
N GLN A 122 -9.03 5.17 14.85
CA GLN A 122 -10.16 5.96 14.32
C GLN A 122 -11.29 5.09 13.77
N ARG A 123 -11.14 3.77 13.80
CA ARG A 123 -12.14 2.78 13.36
C ARG A 123 -12.07 1.53 14.26
N PRO A 124 -12.27 1.69 15.57
CA PRO A 124 -12.16 0.58 16.53
C PRO A 124 -13.14 -0.57 16.23
N GLU A 125 -14.24 -0.28 15.55
CA GLU A 125 -15.21 -1.27 15.07
C GLU A 125 -14.63 -2.31 14.08
N ASP A 126 -13.52 -1.99 13.43
CA ASP A 126 -12.84 -2.93 12.52
C ASP A 126 -11.94 -3.93 13.27
N ILE A 127 -11.61 -3.69 14.54
CA ILE A 127 -10.69 -4.53 15.30
C ILE A 127 -11.17 -5.99 15.38
N PRO A 128 -12.46 -6.29 15.68
CA PRO A 128 -12.95 -7.67 15.71
C PRO A 128 -12.75 -8.39 14.39
N LEU A 129 -13.09 -7.73 13.30
CA LEU A 129 -13.02 -8.30 11.95
C LEU A 129 -11.57 -8.57 11.54
N LEU A 130 -10.63 -7.68 11.92
CA LEU A 130 -9.21 -7.86 11.67
C LEU A 130 -8.63 -9.03 12.48
N PHE A 131 -9.02 -9.17 13.75
CA PHE A 131 -8.64 -10.34 14.57
C PHE A 131 -9.15 -11.63 13.96
N GLU A 132 -10.43 -11.71 13.60
CA GLU A 132 -10.98 -12.91 12.94
C GLU A 132 -10.25 -13.23 11.65
N TYR A 133 -9.99 -12.22 10.83
CA TYR A 133 -9.28 -12.41 9.55
C TYR A 133 -7.88 -12.98 9.77
N PHE A 134 -7.08 -12.41 10.68
CA PHE A 134 -5.72 -12.87 10.92
C PHE A 134 -5.68 -14.25 11.58
N ILE A 135 -6.52 -14.50 12.59
CA ILE A 135 -6.60 -15.80 13.27
C ILE A 135 -7.00 -16.89 12.28
N ARG A 136 -8.04 -16.68 11.48
CA ARG A 136 -8.48 -17.65 10.47
C ARG A 136 -7.37 -17.99 9.47
N ASN A 137 -6.62 -16.99 9.04
CA ASN A 137 -5.51 -17.18 8.11
C ASN A 137 -4.32 -17.91 8.76
N ILE A 138 -3.95 -17.55 9.99
CA ILE A 138 -2.81 -18.14 10.72
C ILE A 138 -3.06 -19.61 11.03
N TYR A 139 -4.25 -19.93 11.52
CA TYR A 139 -4.61 -21.29 11.94
C TYR A 139 -5.31 -22.10 10.83
N ASN A 140 -5.50 -21.53 9.65
CA ASN A 140 -6.20 -22.14 8.52
C ASN A 140 -7.58 -22.75 8.92
N ASN A 141 -8.30 -22.04 9.80
CA ASN A 141 -9.57 -22.47 10.36
C ASN A 141 -10.62 -21.35 10.20
N SER A 142 -11.52 -21.54 9.25
CA SER A 142 -12.59 -20.57 8.94
C SER A 142 -13.70 -20.49 9.99
N ALA A 143 -13.76 -21.44 10.92
CA ALA A 143 -14.79 -21.49 11.97
C ALA A 143 -14.43 -20.67 13.21
N LEU A 144 -13.16 -20.28 13.38
CA LEU A 144 -12.73 -19.50 14.54
C LEU A 144 -13.37 -18.09 14.53
N ARG A 145 -13.92 -17.72 15.70
CA ARG A 145 -14.44 -16.39 15.96
C ARG A 145 -13.67 -15.74 17.10
N TRP A 146 -13.47 -14.45 17.03
CA TRP A 146 -12.81 -13.70 18.10
C TRP A 146 -13.56 -13.84 19.45
N THR A 147 -14.89 -13.96 19.41
CA THR A 147 -15.75 -14.18 20.60
C THR A 147 -15.42 -15.44 21.37
N ASP A 148 -14.85 -16.44 20.73
CA ASP A 148 -14.51 -17.72 21.33
C ASP A 148 -13.13 -17.69 22.01
N MET A 149 -12.33 -16.66 21.71
CA MET A 149 -10.94 -16.55 22.12
C MET A 149 -10.67 -15.44 23.12
N CYS A 150 -11.57 -14.47 23.29
CA CYS A 150 -11.38 -13.31 24.14
C CYS A 150 -12.47 -13.19 25.19
N SER A 151 -12.07 -12.99 26.46
CA SER A 151 -13.00 -12.52 27.47
C SER A 151 -13.44 -11.08 27.19
N GLU A 152 -14.57 -10.67 27.75
CA GLU A 152 -15.08 -9.31 27.61
C GLU A 152 -14.07 -8.26 28.13
N GLU A 153 -13.36 -8.57 29.22
CA GLU A 153 -12.32 -7.69 29.76
C GLU A 153 -11.13 -7.51 28.81
N LEU A 154 -10.67 -8.61 28.21
CA LEU A 154 -9.58 -8.58 27.21
C LEU A 154 -10.04 -7.78 25.99
N TRP A 155 -11.28 -8.00 25.56
CA TRP A 155 -11.85 -7.29 24.42
C TRP A 155 -11.89 -5.78 24.64
N ASN A 156 -12.37 -5.33 25.81
CA ASN A 156 -12.39 -3.92 26.19
C ASN A 156 -10.98 -3.31 26.20
N SER A 157 -9.98 -4.06 26.63
CA SER A 157 -8.58 -3.63 26.60
C SER A 157 -8.04 -3.51 25.19
N LEU A 158 -8.35 -4.44 24.29
CA LEU A 158 -7.93 -4.42 22.89
C LEU A 158 -8.56 -3.25 22.12
N THR A 159 -9.83 -2.95 22.37
CA THR A 159 -10.52 -1.82 21.72
C THR A 159 -10.07 -0.46 22.24
N ALA A 160 -9.64 -0.37 23.51
CA ALA A 160 -9.11 0.85 24.10
C ALA A 160 -7.65 1.15 23.71
N TYR A 161 -6.92 0.16 23.21
CA TYR A 161 -5.51 0.32 22.82
C TYR A 161 -5.39 1.12 21.52
N SER A 162 -4.35 1.93 21.41
CA SER A 162 -4.19 2.90 20.30
C SER A 162 -3.67 2.30 18.98
N TRP A 163 -3.17 1.07 19.02
CA TRP A 163 -2.64 0.32 17.85
C TRP A 163 -1.68 1.13 16.98
N PRO A 164 -0.54 1.60 17.50
CA PRO A 164 0.41 2.42 16.72
C PRO A 164 0.94 1.68 15.47
N GLY A 165 1.11 0.36 15.54
CA GLY A 165 1.47 -0.50 14.39
C GLY A 165 0.29 -0.89 13.50
N ASN A 166 -0.93 -0.43 13.82
CA ASN A 166 -2.14 -0.71 13.06
C ASN A 166 -2.36 -2.23 12.82
N GLY A 167 -2.83 -2.61 11.63
CA GLY A 167 -3.12 -4.01 11.29
C GLY A 167 -1.93 -4.96 11.42
N LYS A 168 -0.70 -4.46 11.25
CA LYS A 168 0.51 -5.29 11.43
C LYS A 168 0.74 -5.70 12.89
N GLU A 169 0.41 -4.81 13.80
CA GLU A 169 0.49 -5.09 15.23
C GLU A 169 -0.57 -6.11 15.66
N ILE A 170 -1.80 -5.99 15.15
CA ILE A 170 -2.85 -6.99 15.36
C ILE A 170 -2.42 -8.36 14.79
N GLU A 171 -1.92 -8.39 13.56
CA GLU A 171 -1.42 -9.62 12.93
C GLU A 171 -0.34 -10.30 13.79
N ASN A 172 0.60 -9.49 14.31
CA ASN A 172 1.65 -10.01 15.16
C ASN A 172 1.08 -10.57 16.48
N LEU A 173 0.15 -9.86 17.12
CA LEU A 173 -0.49 -10.35 18.33
C LEU A 173 -1.20 -11.69 18.09
N CYS A 174 -1.91 -11.84 16.98
CA CYS A 174 -2.59 -13.09 16.61
C CYS A 174 -1.66 -14.29 16.42
N LYS A 175 -0.34 -14.08 16.24
CA LYS A 175 0.66 -15.16 16.15
C LYS A 175 1.10 -15.70 17.52
N TYR A 176 0.81 -14.96 18.59
CA TYR A 176 1.19 -15.32 19.96
C TYR A 176 0.02 -15.84 20.81
N VAL A 177 -1.17 -15.83 20.26
CA VAL A 177 -2.39 -16.34 20.88
C VAL A 177 -2.71 -17.75 20.34
#